data_e04328d8b059b86c20de27142f245e1a
#
_entry.id   e04328d8b059b86c20de27142f245e1a
#
_cell.length_a   1.000
_cell.length_b   1.000
_cell.length_c   1.000
_cell.angle_alpha   90.00
_cell.angle_beta   90.00
_cell.angle_gamma   90.00
#
_symmetry.space_group_name_H-M   'P 1'
#
loop_
_entity.id
_entity.type
_entity.pdbx_description
1 polymer ?
#
loop_
_entity_poly.entity_id
_entity_poly.type
_entity_poly.pdbx_seq_one_letter_code
_entity_poly.pdbx_strand_id
1 'polypeptide(L)'
;AVSYPETHICNLTLGQGVTVEGSEFDNVGGFVGYSAGGNVENCRILGTVNGGGMNVGGIVGSVEESMTITGCVNAGRLVGHSFAGGIVGYANLSKIQNCYSSAVISCPLASWVGGILGWAVESTVNNCYAIGPVEAEVGSIWMPGKSPICADLEKSTAADCYYVEALTGCKPLSEQIGVTAVTEEEMKAADMIAKLNANLVSEAWGVGADGFPALLWEIDGTGSIESVGATAGIEIVKEGDRLVIVSATGEKARLSVYDITGKAIVTTVVTDGDCITVSSKGVCIATLVTDGGNCTTRKFLF
;
A
#
# COMPACT_ATOMS: atom_id res chain seq x y z
N ALA A 1 10.34 9.94 -1.15
CA ALA A 1 10.78 9.92 0.25
C ALA A 1 11.77 8.77 0.44
N VAL A 2 12.71 8.92 1.35
CA VAL A 2 13.62 7.87 1.82
C VAL A 2 13.08 7.41 3.16
N SER A 3 12.93 6.10 3.33
CA SER A 3 12.48 5.48 4.58
C SER A 3 13.65 4.74 5.24
N TYR A 4 13.61 4.64 6.55
CA TYR A 4 14.60 3.95 7.38
C TYR A 4 13.96 2.75 8.10
N PRO A 5 14.73 1.80 8.65
CA PRO A 5 14.21 0.57 9.26
C PRO A 5 13.10 0.73 10.31
N GLU A 6 13.08 1.86 11.00
CA GLU A 6 12.07 2.17 12.03
C GLU A 6 10.86 2.95 11.47
N THR A 7 10.83 3.21 10.16
CA THR A 7 9.74 3.97 9.53
C THR A 7 8.51 3.09 9.36
N HIS A 8 7.36 3.60 9.79
CA HIS A 8 6.06 2.99 9.53
C HIS A 8 5.16 4.00 8.80
N ILE A 9 4.72 3.62 7.59
CA ILE A 9 3.80 4.39 6.75
C ILE A 9 2.52 3.58 6.65
N CYS A 10 1.41 4.13 7.10
CA CYS A 10 0.16 3.38 7.11
C CYS A 10 -1.07 4.25 6.84
N ASN A 11 -2.13 3.60 6.33
CA ASN A 11 -3.47 4.17 6.18
C ASN A 11 -3.52 5.46 5.33
N LEU A 12 -2.70 5.52 4.26
CA LEU A 12 -2.65 6.65 3.36
C LEU A 12 -3.34 6.34 2.03
N THR A 13 -4.05 7.31 1.49
CA THR A 13 -4.61 7.23 0.15
C THR A 13 -4.11 8.38 -0.71
N LEU A 14 -3.47 8.07 -1.84
CA LEU A 14 -3.23 9.02 -2.92
C LEU A 14 -4.51 9.09 -3.77
N GLY A 15 -5.23 10.21 -3.67
CA GLY A 15 -6.54 10.39 -4.29
C GLY A 15 -6.51 10.46 -5.81
N GLN A 16 -7.68 10.34 -6.43
CA GLN A 16 -7.85 10.55 -7.88
C GLN A 16 -7.40 11.96 -8.28
N GLY A 17 -6.81 12.07 -9.48
CA GLY A 17 -6.31 13.34 -10.00
C GLY A 17 -4.97 13.81 -9.40
N VAL A 18 -4.44 13.11 -8.40
CA VAL A 18 -3.09 13.37 -7.88
C VAL A 18 -2.07 12.60 -8.71
N THR A 19 -0.99 13.27 -9.09
CA THR A 19 0.15 12.64 -9.79
C THR A 19 1.42 12.77 -8.96
N VAL A 20 2.09 11.65 -8.75
CA VAL A 20 3.49 11.63 -8.32
C VAL A 20 4.33 11.67 -9.58
N GLU A 21 5.07 12.75 -9.78
CA GLU A 21 5.89 12.96 -10.96
C GLU A 21 7.37 12.73 -10.65
N GLY A 22 7.96 11.77 -11.32
CA GLY A 22 9.37 11.38 -11.19
C GLY A 22 9.96 10.91 -12.50
N SER A 23 9.53 11.50 -13.63
CA SER A 23 9.90 11.08 -14.98
C SER A 23 11.40 11.16 -15.30
N GLU A 24 12.19 11.86 -14.49
CA GLU A 24 13.65 11.97 -14.63
C GLU A 24 14.42 11.24 -13.51
N PHE A 25 13.72 10.51 -12.64
CA PHE A 25 14.33 9.91 -11.45
C PHE A 25 14.15 8.39 -11.41
N ASP A 26 15.15 7.74 -10.81
CA ASP A 26 15.07 6.36 -10.34
C ASP A 26 14.31 6.27 -9.01
N ASN A 27 13.84 5.09 -8.67
CA ASN A 27 13.20 4.77 -7.40
C ASN A 27 11.97 5.64 -7.14
N VAL A 28 10.98 5.57 -8.01
CA VAL A 28 9.73 6.32 -7.87
C VAL A 28 8.63 5.44 -7.32
N GLY A 29 8.02 5.86 -6.23
CA GLY A 29 6.85 5.20 -5.64
C GLY A 29 5.82 6.21 -5.14
N GLY A 30 4.57 5.82 -5.06
CA GLY A 30 3.48 6.69 -4.64
C GLY A 30 3.67 7.25 -3.23
N PHE A 31 4.29 6.48 -2.34
CA PHE A 31 4.59 6.90 -0.97
C PHE A 31 6.09 6.86 -0.66
N VAL A 32 6.80 5.85 -1.14
CA VAL A 32 8.23 5.66 -0.86
C VAL A 32 8.98 5.51 -2.17
N GLY A 33 9.93 6.37 -2.45
CA GLY A 33 10.83 6.20 -3.60
C GLY A 33 11.85 5.09 -3.33
N TYR A 34 12.62 5.22 -2.25
CA TYR A 34 13.63 4.26 -1.82
C TYR A 34 13.54 4.01 -0.31
N SER A 35 13.77 2.78 0.11
CA SER A 35 13.87 2.42 1.53
C SER A 35 14.99 1.41 1.77
N ALA A 36 15.65 1.57 2.92
CA ALA A 36 16.56 0.58 3.51
C ALA A 36 15.86 -0.30 4.56
N GLY A 37 14.52 -0.30 4.61
CA GLY A 37 13.73 -1.11 5.54
C GLY A 37 12.48 -0.38 6.04
N GLY A 38 11.79 -0.94 7.02
CA GLY A 38 10.55 -0.38 7.58
C GLY A 38 9.29 -1.10 7.15
N ASN A 39 8.13 -0.46 7.33
CA ASN A 39 6.83 -1.05 7.02
C ASN A 39 5.95 -0.07 6.25
N VAL A 40 5.23 -0.56 5.25
CA VAL A 40 4.14 0.15 4.58
C VAL A 40 2.88 -0.70 4.68
N GLU A 41 1.84 -0.14 5.26
CA GLU A 41 0.62 -0.88 5.59
C GLU A 41 -0.64 -0.12 5.20
N ASN A 42 -1.63 -0.82 4.62
CA ASN A 42 -2.97 -0.30 4.33
C ASN A 42 -2.95 1.02 3.55
N CYS A 43 -2.08 1.10 2.53
CA CYS A 43 -1.93 2.27 1.70
C CYS A 43 -2.55 2.05 0.30
N ARG A 44 -3.18 3.08 -0.26
CA ARG A 44 -3.89 2.99 -1.54
C ARG A 44 -3.52 4.11 -2.50
N ILE A 45 -3.33 3.73 -3.76
CA ILE A 45 -3.17 4.65 -4.89
C ILE A 45 -4.43 4.62 -5.75
N LEU A 46 -5.06 5.77 -5.95
CA LEU A 46 -6.12 6.03 -6.92
C LEU A 46 -5.68 7.00 -8.01
N GLY A 47 -4.57 7.67 -7.82
CA GLY A 47 -3.97 8.64 -8.73
C GLY A 47 -2.98 8.01 -9.72
N THR A 48 -2.06 8.82 -10.21
CA THR A 48 -1.01 8.38 -11.15
C THR A 48 0.37 8.42 -10.48
N VAL A 49 1.15 7.37 -10.70
CA VAL A 49 2.59 7.36 -10.41
C VAL A 49 3.33 7.31 -11.74
N ASN A 50 4.14 8.31 -12.03
CA ASN A 50 4.92 8.44 -13.26
C ASN A 50 6.42 8.46 -12.94
N GLY A 51 7.13 7.42 -13.33
CA GLY A 51 8.57 7.26 -13.15
C GLY A 51 9.27 6.96 -14.46
N GLY A 52 10.32 7.72 -14.79
CA GLY A 52 11.06 7.58 -16.05
C GLY A 52 12.36 6.80 -15.93
N GLY A 53 12.83 6.52 -14.73
CA GLY A 53 14.04 5.75 -14.46
C GLY A 53 13.78 4.29 -14.07
N MET A 54 14.71 3.71 -13.31
CA MET A 54 14.57 2.35 -12.77
C MET A 54 13.72 2.33 -11.50
N ASN A 55 13.14 1.17 -11.19
CA ASN A 55 12.42 0.85 -9.96
C ASN A 55 11.20 1.75 -9.72
N VAL A 56 10.17 1.54 -10.52
CA VAL A 56 8.90 2.29 -10.40
C VAL A 56 7.84 1.40 -9.78
N GLY A 57 7.32 1.78 -8.63
CA GLY A 57 6.26 1.05 -7.94
C GLY A 57 5.05 1.92 -7.61
N GLY A 58 3.88 1.34 -7.63
CA GLY A 58 2.67 2.07 -7.24
C GLY A 58 2.77 2.58 -5.80
N ILE A 59 3.28 1.78 -4.89
CA ILE A 59 3.45 2.08 -3.47
C ILE A 59 4.91 2.42 -3.16
N VAL A 60 5.84 1.52 -3.50
CA VAL A 60 7.27 1.62 -3.20
C VAL A 60 8.08 1.45 -4.48
N GLY A 61 8.99 2.37 -4.79
CA GLY A 61 9.89 2.26 -5.94
C GLY A 61 10.91 1.15 -5.74
N SER A 62 11.73 1.27 -4.72
CA SER A 62 12.79 0.31 -4.39
C SER A 62 12.90 0.07 -2.89
N VAL A 63 13.15 -1.18 -2.51
CA VAL A 63 13.52 -1.55 -1.14
C VAL A 63 14.69 -2.51 -1.15
N GLU A 64 15.70 -2.21 -0.31
CA GLU A 64 16.98 -2.93 -0.29
C GLU A 64 17.18 -3.81 0.95
N GLU A 65 16.44 -3.57 2.04
CA GLU A 65 16.58 -4.31 3.29
C GLU A 65 15.23 -4.51 3.95
N SER A 66 14.95 -5.72 4.38
CA SER A 66 13.88 -6.16 5.30
C SER A 66 12.65 -5.25 5.46
N MET A 67 11.99 -4.90 4.37
CA MET A 67 10.72 -4.15 4.42
C MET A 67 9.54 -5.12 4.38
N THR A 68 8.50 -4.78 5.13
CA THR A 68 7.19 -5.43 4.98
C THR A 68 6.20 -4.46 4.32
N ILE A 69 5.64 -4.86 3.19
CA ILE A 69 4.57 -4.16 2.48
C ILE A 69 3.33 -5.04 2.60
N THR A 70 2.32 -4.59 3.33
CA THR A 70 1.12 -5.37 3.58
C THR A 70 -0.17 -4.56 3.43
N GLY A 71 -1.23 -5.20 2.96
CA GLY A 71 -2.53 -4.57 2.85
C GLY A 71 -2.56 -3.38 1.88
N CYS A 72 -1.69 -3.34 0.88
CA CYS A 72 -1.56 -2.19 -0.02
C CYS A 72 -2.26 -2.43 -1.36
N VAL A 73 -2.81 -1.35 -1.91
CA VAL A 73 -3.64 -1.35 -3.12
C VAL A 73 -3.15 -0.33 -4.13
N ASN A 74 -3.04 -0.75 -5.38
CA ASN A 74 -2.96 0.21 -6.48
C ASN A 74 -4.16 0.01 -7.42
N ALA A 75 -5.08 0.96 -7.41
CA ALA A 75 -6.23 1.04 -8.30
C ALA A 75 -6.17 2.28 -9.22
N GLY A 76 -5.02 2.89 -9.35
CA GLY A 76 -4.76 4.06 -10.18
C GLY A 76 -4.08 3.73 -11.50
N ARG A 77 -3.09 4.53 -11.85
CA ARG A 77 -2.25 4.36 -13.05
C ARG A 77 -0.77 4.36 -12.67
N LEU A 78 -0.01 3.45 -13.25
CA LEU A 78 1.45 3.44 -13.20
C LEU A 78 2.01 3.66 -14.62
N VAL A 79 2.90 4.62 -14.76
CA VAL A 79 3.74 4.80 -15.94
C VAL A 79 5.17 4.57 -15.50
N GLY A 80 5.86 3.62 -16.13
CA GLY A 80 7.22 3.24 -15.75
C GLY A 80 8.11 2.99 -16.95
N HIS A 81 9.43 2.89 -16.70
CA HIS A 81 10.41 2.67 -17.74
C HIS A 81 11.14 1.32 -17.58
N SER A 82 11.54 0.93 -16.36
CA SER A 82 12.25 -0.32 -16.10
C SER A 82 11.97 -0.79 -14.67
N PHE A 83 11.96 -2.10 -14.41
CA PHE A 83 11.60 -2.70 -13.12
C PHE A 83 10.34 -2.08 -12.52
N ALA A 84 9.24 -2.21 -13.23
CA ALA A 84 7.99 -1.61 -12.83
C ALA A 84 7.06 -2.65 -12.17
N GLY A 85 6.43 -2.29 -11.06
CA GLY A 85 5.47 -3.14 -10.37
C GLY A 85 4.27 -2.38 -9.85
N GLY A 86 3.09 -2.97 -9.96
CA GLY A 86 1.85 -2.33 -9.51
C GLY A 86 1.91 -1.90 -8.05
N ILE A 87 2.63 -2.63 -7.22
CA ILE A 87 2.88 -2.32 -5.81
C ILE A 87 4.34 -1.91 -5.59
N VAL A 88 5.32 -2.72 -6.01
CA VAL A 88 6.75 -2.47 -5.78
C VAL A 88 7.53 -2.62 -7.07
N GLY A 89 8.45 -1.69 -7.37
CA GLY A 89 9.34 -1.79 -8.53
C GLY A 89 10.42 -2.84 -8.31
N TYR A 90 11.21 -2.70 -7.26
CA TYR A 90 12.28 -3.60 -6.87
C TYR A 90 12.23 -3.93 -5.38
N ALA A 91 12.39 -5.20 -5.03
CA ALA A 91 12.41 -5.66 -3.64
C ALA A 91 13.56 -6.63 -3.38
N ASN A 92 14.36 -6.33 -2.36
CA ASN A 92 15.40 -7.21 -1.85
C ASN A 92 15.15 -7.50 -0.37
N LEU A 93 15.29 -8.77 0.06
CA LEU A 93 15.13 -9.25 1.43
C LEU A 93 13.80 -8.82 2.08
N SER A 94 12.72 -8.73 1.30
CA SER A 94 11.48 -8.07 1.73
C SER A 94 10.26 -8.98 1.64
N LYS A 95 9.17 -8.57 2.30
CA LYS A 95 7.89 -9.29 2.30
C LYS A 95 6.80 -8.41 1.70
N ILE A 96 6.16 -8.92 0.65
CA ILE A 96 4.98 -8.30 0.03
C ILE A 96 3.81 -9.26 0.27
N GLN A 97 2.81 -8.83 1.01
CA GLN A 97 1.70 -9.70 1.36
C GLN A 97 0.36 -8.98 1.42
N ASN A 98 -0.73 -9.70 1.15
CA ASN A 98 -2.07 -9.15 1.19
C ASN A 98 -2.20 -7.85 0.37
N CYS A 99 -1.63 -7.82 -0.84
CA CYS A 99 -1.66 -6.66 -1.70
C CYS A 99 -2.37 -6.99 -3.02
N TYR A 100 -3.02 -5.99 -3.62
CA TYR A 100 -3.53 -6.20 -4.97
C TYR A 100 -3.34 -4.98 -5.87
N SER A 101 -3.37 -5.24 -7.18
CA SER A 101 -3.32 -4.21 -8.21
C SER A 101 -4.43 -4.40 -9.24
N SER A 102 -5.28 -3.41 -9.37
CA SER A 102 -6.19 -3.21 -10.49
C SER A 102 -5.76 -2.04 -11.39
N ALA A 103 -4.55 -1.53 -11.17
CA ALA A 103 -4.00 -0.39 -11.88
C ALA A 103 -3.76 -0.68 -13.37
N VAL A 104 -3.92 0.36 -14.20
CA VAL A 104 -3.38 0.35 -15.55
C VAL A 104 -1.87 0.60 -15.48
N ILE A 105 -1.08 -0.42 -15.79
CA ILE A 105 0.39 -0.34 -15.79
C ILE A 105 0.86 -0.19 -17.23
N SER A 106 1.48 0.94 -17.57
CA SER A 106 1.94 1.26 -18.91
C SER A 106 3.44 1.55 -18.92
N CYS A 107 4.22 0.60 -19.44
CA CYS A 107 5.68 0.62 -19.42
C CYS A 107 6.25 0.24 -20.79
N PRO A 108 6.08 1.09 -21.81
CA PRO A 108 6.36 0.73 -23.21
C PRO A 108 7.82 0.38 -23.50
N LEU A 109 8.75 0.79 -22.65
CA LEU A 109 10.19 0.52 -22.82
C LEU A 109 10.77 -0.33 -21.68
N ALA A 110 9.91 -0.94 -20.85
CA ALA A 110 10.34 -1.61 -19.63
C ALA A 110 10.84 -3.03 -19.85
N SER A 111 11.76 -3.43 -18.99
CA SER A 111 12.43 -4.74 -19.04
C SER A 111 11.74 -5.78 -18.14
N TRP A 112 11.30 -5.40 -16.95
CA TRP A 112 10.66 -6.28 -15.97
C TRP A 112 9.42 -5.59 -15.40
N VAL A 113 8.25 -5.94 -15.92
CA VAL A 113 6.98 -5.33 -15.52
C VAL A 113 6.11 -6.40 -14.88
N GLY A 114 5.77 -6.19 -13.61
CA GLY A 114 4.86 -7.06 -12.87
C GLY A 114 3.58 -6.36 -12.45
N GLY A 115 2.47 -7.07 -12.45
CA GLY A 115 1.21 -6.55 -11.92
C GLY A 115 1.31 -6.19 -10.43
N ILE A 116 2.17 -6.87 -9.68
CA ILE A 116 2.47 -6.62 -8.28
C ILE A 116 3.91 -6.12 -8.11
N LEU A 117 4.90 -6.86 -8.62
CA LEU A 117 6.31 -6.61 -8.34
C LEU A 117 7.14 -6.75 -9.62
N GLY A 118 8.00 -5.76 -9.91
CA GLY A 118 8.90 -5.80 -11.05
C GLY A 118 9.99 -6.86 -10.88
N TRP A 119 10.84 -6.72 -9.90
CA TRP A 119 11.92 -7.67 -9.61
C TRP A 119 12.06 -7.94 -8.11
N ALA A 120 12.09 -9.21 -7.75
CA ALA A 120 12.27 -9.71 -6.38
C ALA A 120 13.60 -10.43 -6.24
N VAL A 121 14.38 -10.09 -5.22
CA VAL A 121 15.60 -10.79 -4.82
C VAL A 121 15.45 -11.21 -3.36
N GLU A 122 15.63 -12.50 -3.06
CA GLU A 122 15.57 -13.04 -1.69
C GLU A 122 14.33 -12.60 -0.89
N SER A 123 13.20 -12.42 -1.59
CA SER A 123 11.97 -11.83 -1.08
C SER A 123 10.78 -12.81 -1.16
N THR A 124 9.68 -12.47 -0.50
CA THR A 124 8.45 -13.26 -0.54
C THR A 124 7.26 -12.45 -1.01
N VAL A 125 6.40 -13.04 -1.85
CA VAL A 125 5.16 -12.44 -2.35
C VAL A 125 4.01 -13.39 -2.04
N ASN A 126 3.16 -13.03 -1.09
CA ASN A 126 2.12 -13.94 -0.60
C ASN A 126 0.73 -13.29 -0.59
N ASN A 127 -0.29 -14.10 -0.87
CA ASN A 127 -1.70 -13.68 -0.77
C ASN A 127 -1.98 -12.38 -1.56
N CYS A 128 -1.44 -12.30 -2.77
CA CYS A 128 -1.57 -11.11 -3.63
C CYS A 128 -2.34 -11.44 -4.90
N TYR A 129 -3.00 -10.47 -5.50
CA TYR A 129 -3.58 -10.68 -6.81
C TYR A 129 -3.47 -9.46 -7.73
N ALA A 130 -3.57 -9.71 -9.06
CA ALA A 130 -3.58 -8.68 -10.08
C ALA A 130 -4.70 -8.88 -11.08
N ILE A 131 -5.45 -7.81 -11.37
CA ILE A 131 -6.54 -7.75 -12.33
C ILE A 131 -6.46 -6.52 -13.25
N GLY A 132 -5.47 -5.65 -13.08
CA GLY A 132 -5.26 -4.49 -13.95
C GLY A 132 -4.45 -4.86 -15.19
N PRO A 133 -4.68 -4.18 -16.33
CA PRO A 133 -3.91 -4.41 -17.54
C PRO A 133 -2.43 -4.04 -17.37
N VAL A 134 -1.55 -4.93 -17.83
CA VAL A 134 -0.11 -4.74 -17.83
C VAL A 134 0.35 -4.57 -19.28
N GLU A 135 0.74 -3.37 -19.64
CA GLU A 135 1.19 -2.99 -20.96
C GLU A 135 2.72 -2.78 -20.95
N ALA A 136 3.43 -3.63 -21.66
CA ALA A 136 4.88 -3.49 -21.91
C ALA A 136 5.21 -4.07 -23.28
N GLU A 137 6.19 -3.48 -23.95
CA GLU A 137 6.71 -4.06 -25.18
C GLU A 137 7.64 -5.25 -24.85
N VAL A 138 7.44 -6.36 -25.55
CA VAL A 138 8.35 -7.50 -25.48
C VAL A 138 9.46 -7.27 -26.51
N GLY A 139 10.60 -6.76 -26.05
CA GLY A 139 11.60 -6.20 -26.98
C GLY A 139 12.76 -7.12 -27.34
N SER A 140 13.31 -7.92 -26.42
CA SER A 140 14.50 -8.74 -26.70
C SER A 140 14.77 -9.78 -25.61
N ILE A 141 15.77 -10.66 -25.85
CA ILE A 141 16.26 -11.62 -24.83
C ILE A 141 16.81 -10.96 -23.56
N TRP A 142 17.09 -9.65 -23.62
CA TRP A 142 17.58 -8.85 -22.49
C TRP A 142 16.45 -8.05 -21.82
N MET A 143 15.23 -8.13 -22.36
CA MET A 143 14.04 -7.46 -21.86
C MET A 143 12.93 -8.51 -21.76
N PRO A 144 12.85 -9.25 -20.65
CA PRO A 144 11.94 -10.40 -20.53
C PRO A 144 10.46 -10.02 -20.67
N GLY A 145 10.09 -8.76 -20.40
CA GLY A 145 8.74 -8.29 -20.67
C GLY A 145 7.87 -8.19 -19.42
N LYS A 146 6.63 -8.64 -19.52
CA LYS A 146 5.60 -8.45 -18.52
C LYS A 146 5.10 -9.76 -17.90
N SER A 147 4.70 -9.69 -16.64
CA SER A 147 4.11 -10.78 -15.88
C SER A 147 2.94 -10.27 -15.02
N PRO A 148 1.91 -11.07 -14.78
CA PRO A 148 0.75 -10.61 -14.00
C PRO A 148 1.06 -10.37 -12.52
N ILE A 149 2.00 -11.10 -11.93
CA ILE A 149 2.37 -10.97 -10.51
C ILE A 149 3.78 -10.41 -10.40
N CYS A 150 4.80 -11.19 -10.65
CA CYS A 150 6.18 -10.77 -10.55
C CYS A 150 6.91 -11.05 -11.86
N ALA A 151 7.66 -10.10 -12.40
CA ALA A 151 8.39 -10.33 -13.63
C ALA A 151 9.60 -11.23 -13.40
N ASP A 152 10.30 -11.10 -12.28
CA ASP A 152 11.40 -11.97 -11.89
C ASP A 152 11.40 -12.27 -10.39
N LEU A 153 11.65 -13.52 -10.03
CA LEU A 153 11.71 -14.06 -8.66
C LEU A 153 13.09 -14.67 -8.40
N GLU A 154 14.14 -13.85 -8.34
CA GLU A 154 15.50 -14.31 -8.07
C GLU A 154 15.63 -14.76 -6.60
N LYS A 155 15.85 -16.07 -6.36
CA LYS A 155 15.89 -16.68 -5.02
C LYS A 155 14.70 -16.29 -4.13
N SER A 156 13.59 -15.95 -4.74
CA SER A 156 12.38 -15.46 -4.10
C SER A 156 11.26 -16.48 -4.25
N THR A 157 10.23 -16.34 -3.42
CA THR A 157 9.08 -17.24 -3.47
C THR A 157 7.77 -16.46 -3.61
N ALA A 158 6.81 -17.07 -4.33
CA ALA A 158 5.43 -16.65 -4.34
C ALA A 158 4.56 -17.74 -3.74
N ALA A 159 3.49 -17.37 -3.03
CA ALA A 159 2.50 -18.30 -2.53
C ALA A 159 1.11 -17.64 -2.51
N ASP A 160 0.08 -18.41 -2.83
CA ASP A 160 -1.31 -17.96 -2.81
C ASP A 160 -1.53 -16.66 -3.60
N CYS A 161 -0.86 -16.53 -4.76
CA CYS A 161 -0.98 -15.40 -5.65
C CYS A 161 -1.84 -15.74 -6.86
N TYR A 162 -2.74 -14.83 -7.24
CA TYR A 162 -3.74 -15.07 -8.28
C TYR A 162 -3.77 -13.94 -9.32
N TYR A 163 -4.17 -14.27 -10.54
CA TYR A 163 -4.39 -13.26 -11.58
C TYR A 163 -5.49 -13.69 -12.55
N VAL A 164 -6.10 -12.70 -13.17
CA VAL A 164 -7.07 -12.93 -14.26
C VAL A 164 -6.40 -12.58 -15.58
N GLU A 165 -6.04 -13.60 -16.38
CA GLU A 165 -5.31 -13.41 -17.65
C GLU A 165 -6.05 -12.47 -18.62
N ALA A 166 -7.36 -12.61 -18.72
CA ALA A 166 -8.19 -11.78 -19.60
C ALA A 166 -8.13 -10.27 -19.23
N LEU A 167 -7.89 -9.94 -17.97
CA LEU A 167 -7.81 -8.55 -17.48
C LEU A 167 -6.37 -8.03 -17.49
N THR A 168 -5.40 -8.84 -17.07
CA THR A 168 -3.99 -8.45 -17.05
C THR A 168 -3.36 -8.41 -18.45
N GLY A 169 -3.90 -9.17 -19.39
CA GLY A 169 -3.38 -9.27 -20.77
C GLY A 169 -2.01 -9.92 -20.87
N CYS A 170 -1.62 -10.73 -19.86
CA CYS A 170 -0.34 -11.43 -19.87
C CYS A 170 -0.35 -12.69 -18.99
N LYS A 171 0.67 -13.52 -19.21
CA LYS A 171 1.01 -14.71 -18.41
C LYS A 171 2.35 -14.50 -17.73
N PRO A 172 2.69 -15.29 -16.70
CA PRO A 172 4.04 -15.31 -16.15
C PRO A 172 5.08 -15.60 -17.24
N LEU A 173 6.22 -14.92 -17.17
CA LEU A 173 7.33 -15.10 -18.12
C LEU A 173 7.99 -16.48 -18.02
N SER A 174 7.94 -17.06 -16.84
CA SER A 174 8.35 -18.43 -16.53
C SER A 174 7.35 -19.07 -15.59
N GLU A 175 7.42 -20.39 -15.42
CA GLU A 175 6.61 -21.04 -14.39
C GLU A 175 6.96 -20.47 -13.01
N GLN A 176 5.97 -19.93 -12.32
CA GLN A 176 6.09 -19.39 -10.97
C GLN A 176 5.22 -20.23 -10.03
N ILE A 177 5.89 -21.03 -9.19
CA ILE A 177 5.20 -21.82 -8.17
C ILE A 177 4.44 -20.84 -7.23
N GLY A 178 3.17 -21.14 -6.93
CA GLY A 178 2.32 -20.30 -6.07
C GLY A 178 1.65 -19.13 -6.78
N VAL A 179 1.78 -19.03 -8.12
CA VAL A 179 1.06 -18.06 -8.96
C VAL A 179 0.07 -18.81 -9.85
N THR A 180 -1.21 -18.51 -9.70
CA THR A 180 -2.30 -19.24 -10.34
C THR A 180 -3.18 -18.34 -11.20
N ALA A 181 -3.39 -18.72 -12.46
CA ALA A 181 -4.38 -18.11 -13.31
C ALA A 181 -5.79 -18.55 -12.90
N VAL A 182 -6.72 -17.60 -12.85
CA VAL A 182 -8.14 -17.87 -12.58
C VAL A 182 -9.00 -17.09 -13.57
N THR A 183 -10.23 -17.50 -13.74
CA THR A 183 -11.23 -16.72 -14.49
C THR A 183 -11.73 -15.55 -13.64
N GLU A 184 -12.42 -14.61 -14.26
CA GLU A 184 -13.04 -13.50 -13.54
C GLU A 184 -14.14 -13.99 -12.57
N GLU A 185 -14.89 -15.01 -12.96
CA GLU A 185 -15.93 -15.65 -12.14
C GLU A 185 -15.31 -16.33 -10.91
N GLU A 186 -14.19 -17.04 -11.10
CA GLU A 186 -13.46 -17.69 -10.00
C GLU A 186 -12.85 -16.65 -9.06
N MET A 187 -12.32 -15.53 -9.58
CA MET A 187 -11.79 -14.45 -8.77
C MET A 187 -12.86 -13.78 -7.89
N LYS A 188 -14.12 -13.70 -8.40
CA LYS A 188 -15.26 -13.14 -7.66
C LYS A 188 -15.98 -14.15 -6.76
N ALA A 189 -15.61 -15.40 -6.81
CA ALA A 189 -16.25 -16.44 -6.01
C ALA A 189 -15.87 -16.34 -4.51
N ALA A 190 -16.79 -16.69 -3.63
CA ALA A 190 -16.53 -16.71 -2.18
C ALA A 190 -15.34 -17.60 -1.78
N ASP A 191 -15.06 -18.66 -2.56
CA ASP A 191 -13.91 -19.54 -2.36
C ASP A 191 -12.57 -18.80 -2.54
N MET A 192 -12.51 -17.75 -3.37
CA MET A 192 -11.30 -16.94 -3.51
C MET A 192 -10.98 -16.16 -2.24
N ILE A 193 -11.99 -15.64 -1.54
CA ILE A 193 -11.79 -14.98 -0.25
C ILE A 193 -11.17 -15.96 0.76
N ALA A 194 -11.70 -17.20 0.81
CA ALA A 194 -11.16 -18.23 1.69
C ALA A 194 -9.70 -18.60 1.32
N LYS A 195 -9.37 -18.67 0.03
CA LYS A 195 -8.00 -18.92 -0.45
C LYS A 195 -7.05 -17.78 -0.08
N LEU A 196 -7.44 -16.53 -0.27
CA LEU A 196 -6.63 -15.36 0.09
C LEU A 196 -6.46 -15.20 1.61
N ASN A 197 -7.43 -15.64 2.41
CA ASN A 197 -7.33 -15.67 3.88
C ASN A 197 -6.65 -16.94 4.42
N ALA A 198 -6.40 -17.94 3.58
CA ALA A 198 -5.74 -19.15 4.01
C ALA A 198 -4.35 -18.83 4.61
N ASN A 199 -4.04 -19.51 5.71
CA ASN A 199 -2.75 -19.36 6.42
C ASN A 199 -2.50 -17.96 7.04
N LEU A 200 -3.49 -17.07 7.08
CA LEU A 200 -3.39 -15.81 7.80
C LEU A 200 -3.75 -16.01 9.27
N VAL A 201 -3.10 -15.25 10.16
CA VAL A 201 -3.42 -15.24 11.61
C VAL A 201 -4.77 -14.55 11.85
N SER A 202 -5.09 -13.56 11.02
CA SER A 202 -6.38 -12.86 11.01
C SER A 202 -6.81 -12.64 9.56
N GLU A 203 -8.12 -12.64 9.32
CA GLU A 203 -8.65 -12.36 7.99
C GLU A 203 -8.25 -10.96 7.54
N ALA A 204 -7.85 -10.84 6.28
CA ALA A 204 -7.49 -9.59 5.64
C ALA A 204 -8.43 -9.24 4.47
N TRP A 205 -9.14 -10.24 3.92
CA TRP A 205 -9.90 -10.13 2.69
C TRP A 205 -11.40 -10.36 2.90
N GLY A 206 -12.21 -9.58 2.21
CA GLY A 206 -13.66 -9.72 2.11
C GLY A 206 -14.13 -9.47 0.67
N VAL A 207 -15.44 -9.41 0.47
CA VAL A 207 -16.04 -9.16 -0.85
C VAL A 207 -16.16 -7.66 -1.07
N GLY A 208 -15.50 -7.14 -2.10
CA GLY A 208 -15.61 -5.76 -2.53
C GLY A 208 -16.93 -5.42 -3.23
N ALA A 209 -17.20 -4.15 -3.41
CA ALA A 209 -18.44 -3.66 -4.01
C ALA A 209 -18.62 -4.08 -5.49
N ASP A 210 -17.54 -4.35 -6.19
CA ASP A 210 -17.51 -4.84 -7.58
C ASP A 210 -17.49 -6.38 -7.70
N GLY A 211 -17.51 -7.06 -6.54
CA GLY A 211 -17.48 -8.50 -6.40
C GLY A 211 -16.08 -9.11 -6.38
N PHE A 212 -15.03 -8.34 -6.66
CA PHE A 212 -13.66 -8.80 -6.48
C PHE A 212 -13.28 -8.84 -5.00
N PRO A 213 -12.26 -9.62 -4.60
CA PRO A 213 -11.71 -9.53 -3.26
C PRO A 213 -11.24 -8.09 -2.97
N ALA A 214 -11.57 -7.59 -1.78
CA ALA A 214 -11.08 -6.32 -1.29
C ALA A 214 -10.56 -6.50 0.13
N LEU A 215 -9.66 -5.64 0.54
CA LEU A 215 -9.14 -5.67 1.90
C LEU A 215 -10.20 -5.20 2.90
N LEU A 216 -10.27 -5.83 4.05
CA LEU A 216 -11.30 -5.50 5.05
C LEU A 216 -11.27 -4.03 5.44
N TRP A 217 -10.08 -3.42 5.54
CA TRP A 217 -9.95 -2.00 5.85
C TRP A 217 -10.55 -1.08 4.75
N GLU A 218 -10.68 -1.54 3.50
CA GLU A 218 -11.37 -0.81 2.44
C GLU A 218 -12.89 -0.94 2.56
N ILE A 219 -13.37 -2.13 2.95
CA ILE A 219 -14.80 -2.47 3.05
C ILE A 219 -15.42 -1.80 4.27
N ASP A 220 -14.76 -1.88 5.42
CA ASP A 220 -15.27 -1.41 6.70
C ASP A 220 -15.11 0.11 6.89
N GLY A 221 -14.54 0.79 5.89
CA GLY A 221 -14.23 2.22 5.99
C GLY A 221 -13.08 2.52 6.98
N THR A 222 -12.48 1.50 7.58
CA THR A 222 -11.36 1.62 8.52
C THR A 222 -10.06 2.07 7.84
N GLY A 223 -10.00 2.03 6.51
CA GLY A 223 -8.96 2.65 5.70
C GLY A 223 -9.14 4.16 5.46
N SER A 224 -10.29 4.70 5.77
CA SER A 224 -10.41 6.12 6.09
C SER A 224 -10.12 6.20 7.59
N ILE A 225 -9.01 6.82 7.97
CA ILE A 225 -8.55 7.14 9.31
C ILE A 225 -9.69 7.23 10.36
N GLU A 226 -10.39 6.15 10.61
CA GLU A 226 -11.40 6.06 11.67
C GLU A 226 -11.03 5.09 12.79
N SER A 227 -9.98 4.34 12.69
CA SER A 227 -9.32 3.72 13.84
C SER A 227 -8.15 2.86 13.39
N VAL A 228 -6.96 3.33 13.49
CA VAL A 228 -5.83 2.43 13.79
C VAL A 228 -6.05 1.98 15.21
N GLY A 229 -6.16 0.69 15.39
CA GLY A 229 -6.48 -0.05 16.57
C GLY A 229 -6.66 0.76 17.85
N ALA A 230 -7.79 0.59 18.51
CA ALA A 230 -7.87 0.90 19.93
C ALA A 230 -6.77 0.10 20.64
N THR A 231 -5.55 0.58 20.58
CA THR A 231 -4.51 0.16 21.49
C THR A 231 -4.98 0.68 22.83
N ALA A 232 -5.34 -0.25 23.67
CA ALA A 232 -5.87 -0.09 25.01
C ALA A 232 -5.68 1.33 25.57
N GLY A 233 -6.72 2.14 25.53
CA GLY A 233 -6.93 3.15 26.54
C GLY A 233 -6.85 4.62 26.16
N ILE A 234 -6.43 5.06 24.97
CA ILE A 234 -6.48 6.49 24.61
C ILE A 234 -7.21 6.69 23.28
N GLU A 235 -8.21 7.58 23.28
CA GLU A 235 -8.99 7.95 22.11
C GLU A 235 -9.00 9.47 21.90
N ILE A 236 -9.21 9.89 20.65
CA ILE A 236 -9.48 11.28 20.29
C ILE A 236 -10.95 11.37 19.86
N VAL A 237 -11.71 12.19 20.54
CA VAL A 237 -13.11 12.45 20.21
C VAL A 237 -13.26 13.91 19.75
N LYS A 238 -14.06 14.16 18.72
CA LYS A 238 -14.36 15.51 18.28
C LYS A 238 -15.64 16.03 18.91
N GLU A 239 -15.57 17.18 19.57
CA GLU A 239 -16.73 17.91 20.12
C GLU A 239 -16.73 19.34 19.58
N GLY A 240 -17.54 19.60 18.56
CA GLY A 240 -17.58 20.90 17.90
C GLY A 240 -16.28 21.26 17.22
N ASP A 241 -15.59 22.30 17.66
CA ASP A 241 -14.26 22.75 17.19
C ASP A 241 -13.10 22.25 18.06
N ARG A 242 -13.36 21.29 18.95
CA ARG A 242 -12.36 20.74 19.88
C ARG A 242 -12.12 19.28 19.66
N LEU A 243 -10.91 18.87 19.98
CA LEU A 243 -10.53 17.47 20.17
C LEU A 243 -10.44 17.20 21.66
N VAL A 244 -11.17 16.19 22.14
CA VAL A 244 -11.18 15.73 23.52
C VAL A 244 -10.39 14.44 23.59
N ILE A 245 -9.48 14.34 24.52
CA ILE A 245 -8.70 13.13 24.77
C ILE A 245 -9.39 12.30 25.83
N VAL A 246 -9.68 11.04 25.51
CA VAL A 246 -10.28 10.08 26.43
C VAL A 246 -9.28 8.97 26.67
N SER A 247 -8.81 8.81 27.89
CA SER A 247 -7.83 7.79 28.28
C SER A 247 -8.32 6.97 29.46
N ALA A 248 -8.45 5.67 29.27
CA ALA A 248 -8.78 4.75 30.36
C ALA A 248 -7.59 4.47 31.30
N THR A 249 -6.35 4.79 30.86
CA THR A 249 -5.12 4.47 31.61
C THR A 249 -4.48 5.69 32.26
N GLY A 250 -4.92 6.90 31.93
CA GLY A 250 -4.28 8.15 32.39
C GLY A 250 -2.86 8.38 31.87
N GLU A 251 -2.44 7.61 30.84
CA GLU A 251 -1.13 7.71 30.22
C GLU A 251 -0.99 9.02 29.45
N LYS A 252 0.22 9.58 29.42
CA LYS A 252 0.52 10.76 28.60
C LYS A 252 0.73 10.37 27.16
N ALA A 253 0.29 11.24 26.25
CA ALA A 253 0.52 11.07 24.82
C ALA A 253 0.92 12.40 24.17
N ARG A 254 1.63 12.33 23.07
CA ARG A 254 1.87 13.48 22.21
C ARG A 254 0.79 13.55 21.15
N LEU A 255 0.00 14.61 21.17
CA LEU A 255 -0.96 14.95 20.12
C LEU A 255 -0.29 15.82 19.06
N SER A 256 -0.40 15.43 17.80
CA SER A 256 -0.02 16.24 16.65
C SER A 256 -1.22 16.34 15.69
N VAL A 257 -1.62 17.56 15.32
CA VAL A 257 -2.70 17.80 14.38
C VAL A 257 -2.13 18.47 13.14
N TYR A 258 -2.45 17.96 11.98
CA TYR A 258 -1.96 18.44 10.68
C TYR A 258 -3.13 18.82 9.77
N ASP A 259 -2.94 19.80 8.90
CA ASP A 259 -3.84 20.03 7.77
C ASP A 259 -3.59 19.04 6.62
N ILE A 260 -4.40 19.13 5.58
CA ILE A 260 -4.28 18.26 4.39
C ILE A 260 -2.95 18.43 3.62
N THR A 261 -2.19 19.48 3.89
CA THR A 261 -0.89 19.72 3.25
C THR A 261 0.26 19.12 4.06
N GLY A 262 -0.04 18.53 5.23
CA GLY A 262 0.95 18.00 6.16
C GLY A 262 1.57 19.05 7.08
N LYS A 263 1.07 20.30 7.06
CA LYS A 263 1.54 21.34 7.96
C LYS A 263 0.97 21.12 9.35
N ALA A 264 1.82 21.10 10.36
CA ALA A 264 1.40 20.98 11.74
C ALA A 264 0.62 22.24 12.19
N ILE A 265 -0.60 22.02 12.70
CA ILE A 265 -1.47 23.03 13.29
C ILE A 265 -1.25 23.08 14.80
N VAL A 266 -1.20 21.91 15.44
CA VAL A 266 -0.99 21.73 16.89
C VAL A 266 -0.01 20.59 17.11
N THR A 267 0.90 20.77 18.05
CA THR A 267 1.71 19.68 18.63
C THR A 267 1.86 19.96 20.12
N THR A 268 1.33 19.06 20.95
CA THR A 268 1.33 19.22 22.41
C THR A 268 1.34 17.87 23.11
N VAL A 269 1.66 17.84 24.38
CA VAL A 269 1.47 16.65 25.24
C VAL A 269 0.11 16.76 25.89
N VAL A 270 -0.65 15.68 25.89
CA VAL A 270 -2.02 15.58 26.38
C VAL A 270 -2.18 14.41 27.35
N THR A 271 -3.19 14.54 28.22
CA THR A 271 -3.63 13.53 29.16
C THR A 271 -5.15 13.36 29.05
N ASP A 272 -5.71 12.42 29.81
CA ASP A 272 -7.14 12.21 29.90
C ASP A 272 -7.90 13.50 30.26
N GLY A 273 -8.98 13.76 29.54
CA GLY A 273 -9.83 14.94 29.74
C GLY A 273 -9.31 16.22 29.09
N ASP A 274 -8.11 16.25 28.52
CA ASP A 274 -7.62 17.43 27.82
C ASP A 274 -8.46 17.78 26.58
N CYS A 275 -8.75 19.07 26.42
CA CYS A 275 -9.51 19.61 25.31
C CYS A 275 -8.64 20.57 24.49
N ILE A 276 -8.43 20.24 23.23
CA ILE A 276 -7.60 21.03 22.31
C ILE A 276 -8.48 21.68 21.25
N THR A 277 -8.51 23.00 21.23
CA THR A 277 -9.22 23.73 20.16
C THR A 277 -8.39 23.75 18.88
N VAL A 278 -9.01 23.35 17.77
CA VAL A 278 -8.38 23.33 16.45
C VAL A 278 -8.89 24.53 15.64
N SER A 279 -8.04 25.52 15.44
CA SER A 279 -8.41 26.78 14.74
C SER A 279 -8.36 26.66 13.20
N SER A 280 -8.40 25.45 12.66
CA SER A 280 -8.41 25.21 11.22
C SER A 280 -9.82 24.92 10.72
N LYS A 281 -10.10 25.29 9.47
CA LYS A 281 -11.32 24.87 8.77
C LYS A 281 -10.96 23.82 7.71
N GLY A 282 -11.77 22.79 7.61
CA GLY A 282 -11.58 21.70 6.66
C GLY A 282 -11.07 20.44 7.31
N VAL A 283 -10.46 19.57 6.51
CA VAL A 283 -9.98 18.25 6.97
C VAL A 283 -8.66 18.40 7.72
N CYS A 284 -8.61 17.84 8.91
CA CYS A 284 -7.39 17.73 9.73
C CYS A 284 -7.13 16.26 10.09
N ILE A 285 -5.87 15.92 10.25
CA ILE A 285 -5.41 14.62 10.71
C ILE A 285 -4.79 14.81 12.09
N ALA A 286 -5.31 14.12 13.10
CA ALA A 286 -4.77 14.13 14.44
C ALA A 286 -4.12 12.79 14.76
N THR A 287 -2.89 12.81 15.26
CA THR A 287 -2.12 11.64 15.66
C THR A 287 -1.76 11.75 17.14
N LEU A 288 -2.04 10.70 17.90
CA LEU A 288 -1.62 10.52 19.29
C LEU A 288 -0.54 9.46 19.36
N VAL A 289 0.57 9.75 20.02
CA VAL A 289 1.65 8.79 20.28
C VAL A 289 1.90 8.74 21.79
N THR A 290 1.72 7.58 22.40
CA THR A 290 1.98 7.38 23.83
C THR A 290 3.48 7.21 24.11
N ASP A 291 3.90 7.35 25.37
CA ASP A 291 5.29 7.09 25.78
C ASP A 291 5.69 5.63 25.55
N GLY A 292 4.74 4.71 25.51
CA GLY A 292 4.93 3.30 25.15
C GLY A 292 5.03 3.03 23.64
N GLY A 293 5.01 4.08 22.80
CA GLY A 293 5.13 3.97 21.34
C GLY A 293 3.82 3.60 20.62
N ASN A 294 2.70 3.46 21.32
CA ASN A 294 1.40 3.23 20.69
C ASN A 294 0.95 4.49 19.94
N CYS A 295 0.47 4.33 18.73
CA CYS A 295 0.03 5.42 17.86
C CYS A 295 -1.45 5.27 17.50
N THR A 296 -2.21 6.34 17.67
CA THR A 296 -3.60 6.44 17.20
C THR A 296 -3.72 7.64 16.28
N THR A 297 -4.28 7.46 15.09
CA THR A 297 -4.48 8.54 14.12
C THR A 297 -5.95 8.63 13.75
N ARG A 298 -6.51 9.84 13.72
CA ARG A 298 -7.89 10.09 13.31
C ARG A 298 -8.00 11.30 12.39
N LYS A 299 -8.95 11.23 11.47
CA LYS A 299 -9.31 12.31 10.56
C LYS A 299 -10.57 13.04 11.10
N PHE A 300 -10.52 14.35 11.08
CA PHE A 300 -11.62 15.20 11.51
C PHE A 300 -11.93 16.26 10.44
N LEU A 301 -13.18 16.64 10.34
CA LEU A 301 -13.63 17.77 9.55
C LEU A 301 -14.03 18.91 10.51
N PHE A 302 -13.35 20.05 10.42
CA PHE A 302 -13.62 21.28 11.20
C PHE A 302 -14.24 22.37 10.37
#